data_1e008e59d167117db234df540394e922
#
_entry.id   1e008e59d167117db234df540394e922
#
_cell.length_a   1.000
_cell.length_b   1.000
_cell.length_c   1.000
_cell.angle_alpha   90.00
_cell.angle_beta   90.00
_cell.angle_gamma   90.00
#
_symmetry.space_group_name_H-M   'P 1'
#
loop_
_entity.id
_entity.type
_entity.pdbx_description
1 polymer ?
#
loop_
_entity_poly.entity_id
_entity_poly.type
_entity_poly.pdbx_seq_one_letter_code
_entity_poly.pdbx_strand_id
1 'polypeptide(L)'
;MSSDVLDAAPGSVAGVEPATPAWTAVFSLTMGVFGLLTAEYLPASLLTPMASDLNVSEALAGQAVTVTAVVALFAGLLVPGLTRQLDRRTVLLGFSALMIASNLLVALSSSLAVLLLMRVLLGIALGGFWSMAAAVAMRLVPAKFVPRALSIIFSGIAVGTVVSVPLGSYLGGLLGWRSAFYAAAAVGVLTLIFQWFTLPRMAPGKMARAASVLELLRRPGIAIGMVGCVLAHTGQYALFTYIRPALESVVPIDTDGLALMLLGFGAANFVGTLVAGWLLERSLRLTLILMPALVAVAAFAMISLPLQAPGLALAVALWGLAFGGVPVAWSNWVARAVPDQAETAGGMVVAAVQSSIAAGAALGGLVFGFGGVMGVFIIAGAVMLLAALLIALRVRVALPKHAGDERSEHSRLAL
;
A
#
# COMPACT_ATOMS: atom_id res chain seq x y z
N MET A 1 -65.60 -2.01 16.28
CA MET A 1 -64.46 -1.77 17.21
C MET A 1 -63.28 -2.44 16.59
N SER A 2 -62.52 -1.60 16.03
CA SER A 2 -61.38 -1.94 15.15
C SER A 2 -60.13 -2.20 15.98
N SER A 3 -59.45 -3.28 15.70
CA SER A 3 -58.14 -3.65 16.28
C SER A 3 -57.05 -3.51 15.22
N ASP A 4 -56.54 -2.32 15.08
CA ASP A 4 -55.26 -2.08 14.39
C ASP A 4 -54.15 -2.13 15.42
N VAL A 5 -53.49 -3.26 15.55
CA VAL A 5 -52.15 -3.37 16.17
C VAL A 5 -51.17 -3.49 15.03
N LEU A 6 -50.60 -2.34 14.70
CA LEU A 6 -49.53 -2.23 13.73
C LEU A 6 -48.28 -2.97 14.20
N ASP A 7 -47.86 -3.92 13.39
CA ASP A 7 -46.53 -4.51 13.37
C ASP A 7 -45.44 -3.43 13.31
N ALA A 8 -44.82 -3.15 14.44
CA ALA A 8 -43.60 -2.39 14.49
C ALA A 8 -42.45 -3.33 14.12
N ALA A 9 -42.00 -3.27 12.86
CA ALA A 9 -40.74 -3.87 12.43
C ALA A 9 -39.60 -3.45 13.35
N PRO A 10 -38.70 -4.36 13.77
CA PRO A 10 -37.59 -4.01 14.63
C PRO A 10 -36.68 -3.03 13.91
N GLY A 11 -36.57 -1.82 14.47
CA GLY A 11 -35.86 -0.71 13.90
C GLY A 11 -34.44 -1.05 13.51
N SER A 12 -34.14 -0.94 12.24
CA SER A 12 -32.80 -0.76 11.73
C SER A 12 -32.22 0.48 12.42
N VAL A 13 -31.20 0.30 13.24
CA VAL A 13 -30.40 1.43 13.74
C VAL A 13 -29.59 1.92 12.54
N ALA A 14 -30.24 2.67 11.66
CA ALA A 14 -29.63 3.42 10.61
C ALA A 14 -28.71 4.46 11.30
N GLY A 15 -27.40 4.28 11.20
CA GLY A 15 -26.48 5.38 11.41
C GLY A 15 -26.95 6.50 10.48
N VAL A 16 -27.18 7.69 11.02
CA VAL A 16 -27.63 8.87 10.25
C VAL A 16 -26.69 9.06 9.09
N GLU A 17 -27.13 8.78 7.86
CA GLU A 17 -26.35 9.07 6.66
C GLU A 17 -26.08 10.59 6.64
N PRO A 18 -24.83 11.00 6.40
CA PRO A 18 -24.51 12.41 6.32
C PRO A 18 -25.31 13.05 5.19
N ALA A 19 -26.15 14.03 5.51
CA ALA A 19 -26.99 14.73 4.53
C ALA A 19 -26.18 15.44 3.45
N THR A 20 -24.96 15.87 3.78
CA THR A 20 -24.03 16.54 2.87
C THR A 20 -22.64 15.90 2.96
N PRO A 21 -21.98 15.64 1.81
CA PRO A 21 -20.66 15.03 1.81
C PRO A 21 -19.58 15.98 2.33
N ALA A 22 -18.76 15.54 3.28
CA ALA A 22 -17.65 16.29 3.86
C ALA A 22 -16.37 16.13 2.99
N TRP A 23 -16.35 16.68 1.79
CA TRP A 23 -15.22 16.56 0.86
C TRP A 23 -13.89 17.10 1.41
N THR A 24 -13.91 18.18 2.16
CA THR A 24 -12.71 18.72 2.81
C THR A 24 -12.07 17.72 3.77
N ALA A 25 -12.88 16.97 4.51
CA ALA A 25 -12.41 15.88 5.37
C ALA A 25 -11.83 14.72 4.55
N VAL A 26 -12.44 14.38 3.41
CA VAL A 26 -11.91 13.35 2.48
C VAL A 26 -10.53 13.78 1.96
N PHE A 27 -10.36 15.03 1.53
CA PHE A 27 -9.04 15.54 1.09
C PHE A 27 -8.01 15.57 2.22
N SER A 28 -8.41 15.85 3.46
CA SER A 28 -7.48 15.77 4.59
C SER A 28 -7.00 14.36 4.89
N LEU A 29 -7.84 13.35 4.64
CA LEU A 29 -7.42 11.94 4.71
C LEU A 29 -6.47 11.59 3.56
N THR A 30 -6.69 12.10 2.34
CA THR A 30 -5.75 11.95 1.21
C THR A 30 -4.37 12.49 1.57
N MET A 31 -4.32 13.66 2.19
CA MET A 31 -3.07 14.24 2.67
C MET A 31 -2.43 13.38 3.77
N GLY A 32 -3.24 12.73 4.62
CA GLY A 32 -2.78 11.75 5.60
C GLY A 32 -2.14 10.53 4.94
N VAL A 33 -2.76 9.96 3.91
CA VAL A 33 -2.19 8.87 3.12
C VAL A 33 -0.86 9.29 2.49
N PHE A 34 -0.83 10.46 1.84
CA PHE A 34 0.39 11.01 1.25
C PHE A 34 1.52 11.13 2.28
N GLY A 35 1.25 11.70 3.46
CA GLY A 35 2.24 11.85 4.52
C GLY A 35 2.75 10.52 5.08
N LEU A 36 1.83 9.55 5.32
CA LEU A 36 2.18 8.21 5.80
C LEU A 36 3.07 7.47 4.81
N LEU A 37 2.72 7.48 3.52
CA LEU A 37 3.52 6.83 2.48
C LEU A 37 4.84 7.54 2.22
N THR A 38 4.86 8.88 2.30
CA THR A 38 6.11 9.64 2.26
C THR A 38 7.05 9.12 3.34
N ALA A 39 6.60 9.06 4.60
CA ALA A 39 7.41 8.57 5.70
C ALA A 39 7.81 7.08 5.55
N GLU A 40 6.93 6.25 4.98
CA GLU A 40 7.19 4.83 4.75
C GLU A 40 8.29 4.60 3.71
N TYR A 41 8.30 5.37 2.62
CA TYR A 41 9.22 5.17 1.48
C TYR A 41 10.57 5.85 1.64
N LEU A 42 10.71 6.87 2.52
CA LEU A 42 11.98 7.59 2.73
C LEU A 42 13.18 6.68 2.99
N PRO A 43 13.14 5.64 3.86
CA PRO A 43 14.30 4.79 4.08
C PRO A 43 14.82 4.12 2.80
N ALA A 44 13.96 3.71 1.88
CA ALA A 44 14.37 3.08 0.63
C ALA A 44 15.18 4.05 -0.28
N SER A 45 14.77 5.34 -0.33
CA SER A 45 15.47 6.37 -1.13
C SER A 45 16.71 6.94 -0.45
N LEU A 46 16.88 6.70 0.85
CA LEU A 46 17.95 7.25 1.69
C LEU A 46 18.86 6.16 2.26
N LEU A 47 18.74 4.91 1.79
CA LEU A 47 19.35 3.76 2.42
C LEU A 47 20.86 3.90 2.57
N THR A 48 21.56 4.22 1.48
CA THR A 48 23.01 4.38 1.46
C THR A 48 23.52 5.50 2.40
N PRO A 49 22.99 6.75 2.35
CA PRO A 49 23.44 7.79 3.27
C PRO A 49 23.05 7.51 4.74
N MET A 50 21.93 6.84 5.00
CA MET A 50 21.59 6.42 6.36
C MET A 50 22.57 5.38 6.90
N ALA A 51 22.89 4.36 6.10
CA ALA A 51 23.83 3.31 6.47
C ALA A 51 25.22 3.88 6.77
N SER A 52 25.72 4.76 5.89
CA SER A 52 27.01 5.42 6.05
C SER A 52 27.08 6.27 7.32
N ASP A 53 26.09 7.13 7.57
CA ASP A 53 26.09 8.05 8.72
C ASP A 53 25.94 7.32 10.06
N LEU A 54 25.15 6.23 10.09
CA LEU A 54 24.93 5.41 11.28
C LEU A 54 26.01 4.32 11.48
N ASN A 55 26.99 4.23 10.58
CA ASN A 55 28.06 3.22 10.58
C ASN A 55 27.53 1.78 10.64
N VAL A 56 26.51 1.47 9.81
CA VAL A 56 25.92 0.14 9.70
C VAL A 56 25.90 -0.30 8.23
N SER A 57 25.64 -1.60 8.00
CA SER A 57 25.43 -2.08 6.63
C SER A 57 24.08 -1.62 6.08
N GLU A 58 23.95 -1.50 4.76
CA GLU A 58 22.69 -1.19 4.08
C GLU A 58 21.63 -2.26 4.36
N ALA A 59 22.04 -3.52 4.52
CA ALA A 59 21.17 -4.61 4.96
C ALA A 59 20.51 -4.31 6.32
N LEU A 60 21.27 -3.81 7.28
CA LEU A 60 20.76 -3.41 8.59
C LEU A 60 19.90 -2.15 8.52
N ALA A 61 20.32 -1.14 7.75
CA ALA A 61 19.51 0.06 7.55
C ALA A 61 18.14 -0.25 6.91
N GLY A 62 18.06 -1.23 6.01
CA GLY A 62 16.83 -1.73 5.40
C GLY A 62 15.80 -2.27 6.40
N GLN A 63 16.23 -2.65 7.62
CA GLN A 63 15.32 -3.07 8.70
C GLN A 63 14.37 -1.94 9.13
N ALA A 64 14.67 -0.69 8.81
CA ALA A 64 13.74 0.43 9.04
C ALA A 64 12.42 0.25 8.30
N VAL A 65 12.43 -0.36 7.11
CA VAL A 65 11.22 -0.73 6.35
C VAL A 65 10.54 -1.95 6.97
N THR A 66 11.31 -2.99 7.29
CA THR A 66 10.82 -4.24 7.91
C THR A 66 10.07 -3.96 9.20
N VAL A 67 10.68 -3.23 10.14
CA VAL A 67 10.07 -2.91 11.46
C VAL A 67 8.77 -2.16 11.30
N THR A 68 8.75 -1.14 10.42
CA THR A 68 7.53 -0.38 10.16
C THR A 68 6.40 -1.27 9.66
N ALA A 69 6.68 -2.13 8.67
CA ALA A 69 5.68 -2.99 8.06
C ALA A 69 5.18 -4.10 9.02
N VAL A 70 6.08 -4.69 9.81
CA VAL A 70 5.69 -5.67 10.86
C VAL A 70 4.77 -5.02 11.88
N VAL A 71 5.13 -3.85 12.37
CA VAL A 71 4.29 -3.13 13.33
C VAL A 71 2.96 -2.71 12.71
N ALA A 72 2.96 -2.25 11.45
CA ALA A 72 1.75 -1.87 10.73
C ALA A 72 0.79 -3.07 10.55
N LEU A 73 1.32 -4.26 10.27
CA LEU A 73 0.52 -5.49 10.20
C LEU A 73 -0.23 -5.74 11.52
N PHE A 74 0.49 -5.75 12.66
CA PHE A 74 -0.14 -5.99 13.96
C PHE A 74 -1.04 -4.83 14.39
N ALA A 75 -0.64 -3.59 14.15
CA ALA A 75 -1.46 -2.42 14.43
C ALA A 75 -2.77 -2.44 13.63
N GLY A 76 -2.74 -2.83 12.37
CA GLY A 76 -3.93 -2.97 11.53
C GLY A 76 -4.96 -3.94 12.11
N LEU A 77 -4.50 -5.00 12.77
CA LEU A 77 -5.36 -6.00 13.42
C LEU A 77 -5.85 -5.56 14.81
N LEU A 78 -5.00 -4.90 15.59
CA LEU A 78 -5.26 -4.61 17.01
C LEU A 78 -5.90 -3.25 17.25
N VAL A 79 -5.51 -2.22 16.49
CA VAL A 79 -5.95 -0.83 16.72
C VAL A 79 -7.46 -0.66 16.64
N PRO A 80 -8.20 -1.26 15.68
CA PRO A 80 -9.66 -1.15 15.64
C PRO A 80 -10.34 -1.60 16.95
N GLY A 81 -9.83 -2.69 17.54
CA GLY A 81 -10.32 -3.21 18.82
C GLY A 81 -9.97 -2.31 20.01
N LEU A 82 -8.71 -1.85 20.08
CA LEU A 82 -8.21 -1.01 21.17
C LEU A 82 -8.86 0.39 21.17
N THR A 83 -9.16 0.93 20.00
CA THR A 83 -9.72 2.28 19.84
C THR A 83 -11.25 2.30 19.70
N ARG A 84 -11.91 1.17 19.90
CA ARG A 84 -13.38 1.03 19.65
C ARG A 84 -14.23 2.03 20.42
N GLN A 85 -13.81 2.46 21.60
CA GLN A 85 -14.51 3.40 22.47
C GLN A 85 -14.12 4.87 22.22
N LEU A 86 -13.13 5.12 21.36
CA LEU A 86 -12.63 6.46 21.08
C LEU A 86 -13.34 7.07 19.87
N ASP A 87 -13.50 8.39 19.89
CA ASP A 87 -13.93 9.15 18.73
C ASP A 87 -12.93 8.97 17.57
N ARG A 88 -13.45 8.67 16.37
CA ARG A 88 -12.60 8.37 15.19
C ARG A 88 -11.75 9.56 14.75
N ARG A 89 -12.24 10.80 14.96
CA ARG A 89 -11.44 12.01 14.74
C ARG A 89 -10.21 12.02 15.64
N THR A 90 -10.38 11.77 16.93
CA THR A 90 -9.27 11.75 17.90
C THR A 90 -8.23 10.68 17.52
N VAL A 91 -8.67 9.51 17.10
CA VAL A 91 -7.77 8.42 16.67
C VAL A 91 -6.97 8.82 15.41
N LEU A 92 -7.62 9.41 14.40
CA LEU A 92 -6.96 9.86 13.16
C LEU A 92 -5.95 10.98 13.43
N LEU A 93 -6.31 11.95 14.26
CA LEU A 93 -5.37 13.00 14.70
C LEU A 93 -4.19 12.41 15.47
N GLY A 94 -4.44 11.38 16.29
CA GLY A 94 -3.40 10.61 16.98
C GLY A 94 -2.43 9.94 16.01
N PHE A 95 -2.91 9.36 14.90
CA PHE A 95 -2.03 8.79 13.88
C PHE A 95 -1.16 9.84 13.19
N SER A 96 -1.72 11.01 12.89
CA SER A 96 -0.94 12.12 12.34
C SER A 96 0.11 12.61 13.34
N ALA A 97 -0.22 12.69 14.62
CA ALA A 97 0.75 13.03 15.68
C ALA A 97 1.86 11.97 15.81
N LEU A 98 1.52 10.67 15.78
CA LEU A 98 2.51 9.58 15.80
C LEU A 98 3.44 9.63 14.57
N MET A 99 2.90 9.94 13.38
CA MET A 99 3.70 10.11 12.17
C MET A 99 4.69 11.28 12.31
N ILE A 100 4.25 12.43 12.83
CA ILE A 100 5.12 13.58 13.09
C ILE A 100 6.21 13.19 14.09
N ALA A 101 5.83 12.60 15.22
CA ALA A 101 6.76 12.19 16.27
C ALA A 101 7.79 11.19 15.72
N SER A 102 7.35 10.17 14.95
CA SER A 102 8.26 9.22 14.32
C SER A 102 9.29 9.92 13.43
N ASN A 103 8.84 10.78 12.51
CA ASN A 103 9.75 11.44 11.57
C ASN A 103 10.74 12.37 12.28
N LEU A 104 10.30 13.16 13.27
CA LEU A 104 11.18 14.02 14.04
C LEU A 104 12.21 13.22 14.84
N LEU A 105 11.77 12.17 15.53
CA LEU A 105 12.66 11.34 16.35
C LEU A 105 13.63 10.50 15.51
N VAL A 106 13.21 10.05 14.32
CA VAL A 106 14.11 9.42 13.34
C VAL A 106 15.17 10.43 12.87
N ALA A 107 14.80 11.66 12.54
CA ALA A 107 15.75 12.69 12.13
C ALA A 107 16.78 13.03 13.23
N LEU A 108 16.38 12.90 14.50
CA LEU A 108 17.25 13.14 15.66
C LEU A 108 18.03 11.92 16.11
N SER A 109 17.79 10.74 15.51
CA SER A 109 18.44 9.49 15.93
C SER A 109 19.93 9.50 15.63
N SER A 110 20.72 9.01 16.59
CA SER A 110 22.18 8.85 16.49
C SER A 110 22.60 7.38 16.33
N SER A 111 21.67 6.45 16.38
CA SER A 111 21.94 5.02 16.21
C SER A 111 20.78 4.31 15.51
N LEU A 112 21.08 3.19 14.86
CA LEU A 112 20.08 2.36 14.19
C LEU A 112 19.02 1.87 15.17
N ALA A 113 19.40 1.44 16.37
CA ALA A 113 18.47 0.92 17.37
C ALA A 113 17.39 1.95 17.75
N VAL A 114 17.80 3.21 18.00
CA VAL A 114 16.87 4.31 18.28
C VAL A 114 15.99 4.57 17.07
N LEU A 115 16.57 4.63 15.86
CA LEU A 115 15.83 4.81 14.63
C LEU A 115 14.73 3.74 14.46
N LEU A 116 15.08 2.46 14.63
CA LEU A 116 14.11 1.35 14.51
C LEU A 116 13.00 1.45 15.55
N LEU A 117 13.34 1.84 16.79
CA LEU A 117 12.34 2.07 17.83
C LEU A 117 11.36 3.19 17.46
N MET A 118 11.86 4.28 16.87
CA MET A 118 11.01 5.40 16.45
C MET A 118 10.14 5.04 15.23
N ARG A 119 10.57 4.10 14.39
CA ARG A 119 9.77 3.55 13.28
C ARG A 119 8.55 2.75 13.74
N VAL A 120 8.54 2.25 14.98
CA VAL A 120 7.36 1.63 15.59
C VAL A 120 6.17 2.59 15.62
N LEU A 121 6.41 3.87 15.94
CA LEU A 121 5.35 4.90 15.98
C LEU A 121 4.68 5.07 14.61
N LEU A 122 5.50 5.08 13.53
CA LEU A 122 4.96 5.16 12.17
C LEU A 122 4.17 3.89 11.82
N GLY A 123 4.67 2.71 12.18
CA GLY A 123 3.97 1.44 11.93
C GLY A 123 2.58 1.42 12.58
N ILE A 124 2.46 1.91 13.83
CA ILE A 124 1.15 2.03 14.51
C ILE A 124 0.23 2.98 13.74
N ALA A 125 0.74 4.14 13.34
CA ALA A 125 -0.04 5.12 12.59
C ALA A 125 -0.51 4.57 11.23
N LEU A 126 0.38 3.92 10.50
CA LEU A 126 0.14 3.35 9.17
C LEU A 126 -0.91 2.23 9.23
N GLY A 127 -0.69 1.21 10.06
CA GLY A 127 -1.60 0.07 10.19
C GLY A 127 -2.96 0.49 10.73
N GLY A 128 -2.98 1.38 11.74
CA GLY A 128 -4.21 1.92 12.31
C GLY A 128 -5.01 2.73 11.30
N PHE A 129 -4.36 3.58 10.50
CA PHE A 129 -5.01 4.36 9.46
C PHE A 129 -5.66 3.45 8.40
N TRP A 130 -4.91 2.49 7.85
CA TRP A 130 -5.42 1.60 6.80
C TRP A 130 -6.60 0.75 7.28
N SER A 131 -6.58 0.29 8.53
CA SER A 131 -7.68 -0.51 9.10
C SER A 131 -8.99 0.27 9.28
N MET A 132 -8.94 1.60 9.24
CA MET A 132 -10.10 2.47 9.47
C MET A 132 -10.50 3.30 8.25
N ALA A 133 -9.67 3.38 7.22
CA ALA A 133 -9.85 4.30 6.09
C ALA A 133 -11.23 4.14 5.40
N ALA A 134 -11.64 2.91 5.11
CA ALA A 134 -12.93 2.63 4.47
C ALA A 134 -14.12 2.98 5.39
N ALA A 135 -14.06 2.59 6.66
CA ALA A 135 -15.10 2.86 7.64
C ALA A 135 -15.29 4.37 7.89
N VAL A 136 -14.18 5.13 7.90
CA VAL A 136 -14.22 6.58 8.03
C VAL A 136 -14.80 7.22 6.77
N ALA A 137 -14.39 6.77 5.57
CA ALA A 137 -14.95 7.26 4.31
C ALA A 137 -16.48 7.12 4.24
N MET A 138 -17.03 5.97 4.68
CA MET A 138 -18.48 5.74 4.74
C MET A 138 -19.23 6.68 5.73
N ARG A 139 -18.52 7.26 6.68
CA ARG A 139 -19.10 8.22 7.65
C ARG A 139 -18.97 9.68 7.21
N LEU A 140 -18.13 9.96 6.21
CA LEU A 140 -17.90 11.32 5.70
C LEU A 140 -18.79 11.67 4.52
N VAL A 141 -19.29 10.67 3.79
CA VAL A 141 -20.10 10.89 2.59
C VAL A 141 -21.28 9.93 2.52
N PRO A 142 -22.40 10.31 1.87
CA PRO A 142 -23.50 9.41 1.57
C PRO A 142 -23.05 8.17 0.79
N ALA A 143 -23.75 7.05 0.93
CA ALA A 143 -23.38 5.75 0.35
C ALA A 143 -23.04 5.81 -1.15
N LYS A 144 -23.81 6.57 -1.93
CA LYS A 144 -23.55 6.77 -3.38
C LYS A 144 -22.20 7.39 -3.71
N PHE A 145 -21.59 8.13 -2.79
CA PHE A 145 -20.30 8.81 -2.99
C PHE A 145 -19.11 8.08 -2.36
N VAL A 146 -19.34 6.99 -1.62
CA VAL A 146 -18.25 6.22 -0.96
C VAL A 146 -17.18 5.75 -1.95
N PRO A 147 -17.50 5.19 -3.13
CA PRO A 147 -16.46 4.81 -4.11
C PRO A 147 -15.59 5.99 -4.53
N ARG A 148 -16.21 7.17 -4.75
CA ARG A 148 -15.48 8.38 -5.13
C ARG A 148 -14.59 8.87 -3.98
N ALA A 149 -15.07 8.86 -2.73
CA ALA A 149 -14.29 9.25 -1.57
C ALA A 149 -13.08 8.34 -1.37
N LEU A 150 -13.24 7.02 -1.50
CA LEU A 150 -12.13 6.06 -1.43
C LEU A 150 -11.12 6.29 -2.56
N SER A 151 -11.57 6.56 -3.78
CA SER A 151 -10.67 6.87 -4.89
C SER A 151 -9.84 8.13 -4.63
N ILE A 152 -10.44 9.18 -4.04
CA ILE A 152 -9.73 10.40 -3.65
C ILE A 152 -8.73 10.10 -2.54
N ILE A 153 -9.11 9.37 -1.49
CA ILE A 153 -8.21 8.99 -0.39
C ILE A 153 -7.01 8.20 -0.94
N PHE A 154 -7.27 7.21 -1.80
CA PHE A 154 -6.21 6.36 -2.36
C PHE A 154 -5.35 7.05 -3.43
N SER A 155 -5.80 8.18 -4.01
CA SER A 155 -4.94 8.98 -4.89
C SER A 155 -3.71 9.52 -4.16
N GLY A 156 -3.76 9.65 -2.83
CA GLY A 156 -2.60 9.95 -1.99
C GLY A 156 -1.47 8.93 -2.14
N ILE A 157 -1.77 7.66 -2.46
CA ILE A 157 -0.77 6.62 -2.75
C ILE A 157 0.02 6.99 -4.02
N ALA A 158 -0.70 7.31 -5.10
CA ALA A 158 -0.07 7.63 -6.38
C ALA A 158 0.82 8.87 -6.26
N VAL A 159 0.33 9.93 -5.61
CA VAL A 159 1.10 11.15 -5.36
C VAL A 159 2.32 10.85 -4.46
N GLY A 160 2.13 10.05 -3.40
CA GLY A 160 3.20 9.61 -2.51
C GLY A 160 4.31 8.87 -3.27
N THR A 161 3.95 7.92 -4.11
CA THR A 161 4.91 7.13 -4.89
C THR A 161 5.71 7.99 -5.87
N VAL A 162 5.03 8.94 -6.56
CA VAL A 162 5.68 9.81 -7.56
C VAL A 162 6.59 10.84 -6.91
N VAL A 163 6.20 11.40 -5.76
CA VAL A 163 6.89 12.57 -5.17
C VAL A 163 7.88 12.17 -4.08
N SER A 164 7.52 11.23 -3.21
CA SER A 164 8.26 11.02 -1.95
C SER A 164 9.66 10.45 -2.17
N VAL A 165 9.79 9.48 -3.06
CA VAL A 165 11.07 8.78 -3.29
C VAL A 165 12.10 9.70 -3.96
N PRO A 166 11.78 10.38 -5.09
CA PRO A 166 12.75 11.30 -5.71
C PRO A 166 13.03 12.52 -4.84
N LEU A 167 12.01 13.12 -4.22
CA LEU A 167 12.21 14.27 -3.33
C LEU A 167 13.05 13.90 -2.10
N GLY A 168 12.79 12.73 -1.51
CA GLY A 168 13.60 12.20 -0.41
C GLY A 168 15.05 12.01 -0.81
N SER A 169 15.30 11.38 -1.96
CA SER A 169 16.66 11.21 -2.50
C SER A 169 17.36 12.54 -2.77
N TYR A 170 16.68 13.50 -3.38
CA TYR A 170 17.21 14.82 -3.69
C TYR A 170 17.56 15.61 -2.42
N LEU A 171 16.62 15.75 -1.49
CA LEU A 171 16.88 16.43 -0.21
C LEU A 171 18.00 15.74 0.58
N GLY A 172 17.99 14.41 0.60
CA GLY A 172 19.01 13.63 1.27
C GLY A 172 20.41 13.78 0.68
N GLY A 173 20.51 13.97 -0.64
CA GLY A 173 21.77 14.23 -1.34
C GLY A 173 22.32 15.62 -1.09
N LEU A 174 21.46 16.64 -1.04
CA LEU A 174 21.88 18.04 -0.87
C LEU A 174 22.10 18.46 0.59
N LEU A 175 21.19 18.06 1.48
CA LEU A 175 21.09 18.56 2.85
C LEU A 175 21.30 17.47 3.90
N GLY A 176 21.63 16.25 3.47
CA GLY A 176 21.74 15.08 4.32
C GLY A 176 20.38 14.39 4.57
N TRP A 177 20.41 13.08 4.82
CA TRP A 177 19.21 12.23 4.90
C TRP A 177 18.20 12.69 5.97
N ARG A 178 18.66 13.31 7.04
CA ARG A 178 17.78 13.82 8.11
C ARG A 178 16.82 14.91 7.64
N SER A 179 17.24 15.72 6.66
CA SER A 179 16.41 16.80 6.09
C SER A 179 15.12 16.28 5.46
N ALA A 180 15.17 15.11 4.82
CA ALA A 180 13.99 14.49 4.23
C ALA A 180 12.96 14.07 5.31
N PHE A 181 13.43 13.60 6.47
CA PHE A 181 12.53 13.28 7.61
C PHE A 181 11.96 14.54 8.26
N TYR A 182 12.72 15.63 8.34
CA TYR A 182 12.16 16.94 8.77
C TYR A 182 11.08 17.42 7.79
N ALA A 183 11.30 17.29 6.49
CA ALA A 183 10.30 17.64 5.47
C ALA A 183 9.04 16.76 5.60
N ALA A 184 9.19 15.45 5.84
CA ALA A 184 8.08 14.54 6.10
C ALA A 184 7.32 14.91 7.39
N ALA A 185 8.03 15.33 8.44
CA ALA A 185 7.40 15.84 9.66
C ALA A 185 6.60 17.11 9.39
N ALA A 186 7.11 18.05 8.59
CA ALA A 186 6.39 19.26 8.18
C ALA A 186 5.10 18.93 7.41
N VAL A 187 5.14 17.95 6.46
CA VAL A 187 3.95 17.43 5.79
C VAL A 187 2.97 16.85 6.81
N GLY A 188 3.47 16.14 7.82
CA GLY A 188 2.66 15.62 8.93
C GLY A 188 1.97 16.72 9.72
N VAL A 189 2.66 17.81 10.04
CA VAL A 189 2.10 18.98 10.74
C VAL A 189 1.00 19.62 9.90
N LEU A 190 1.23 19.84 8.61
CA LEU A 190 0.22 20.37 7.69
C LEU A 190 -1.00 19.45 7.63
N THR A 191 -0.78 18.14 7.57
CA THR A 191 -1.83 17.12 7.61
C THR A 191 -2.64 17.20 8.91
N LEU A 192 -1.97 17.27 10.07
CA LEU A 192 -2.62 17.36 11.37
C LEU A 192 -3.47 18.61 11.49
N ILE A 193 -2.93 19.77 11.07
CA ILE A 193 -3.65 21.05 11.07
C ILE A 193 -4.89 20.95 10.17
N PHE A 194 -4.74 20.44 8.95
CA PHE A 194 -5.85 20.31 8.01
C PHE A 194 -6.92 19.35 8.54
N GLN A 195 -6.53 18.20 9.08
CA GLN A 195 -7.44 17.25 9.73
C GLN A 195 -8.14 17.86 10.95
N TRP A 196 -7.42 18.65 11.76
CA TRP A 196 -8.00 19.29 12.93
C TRP A 196 -9.19 20.18 12.58
N PHE A 197 -9.11 20.93 11.50
CA PHE A 197 -10.18 21.85 11.08
C PHE A 197 -11.27 21.17 10.24
N THR A 198 -10.99 20.06 9.57
CA THR A 198 -11.92 19.47 8.59
C THR A 198 -12.61 18.21 9.07
N LEU A 199 -11.98 17.42 9.95
CA LEU A 199 -12.59 16.16 10.41
C LEU A 199 -13.72 16.46 11.42
N PRO A 200 -14.96 16.00 11.15
CA PRO A 200 -16.04 16.08 12.12
C PRO A 200 -15.80 15.11 13.29
N ARG A 201 -16.47 15.35 14.41
CA ARG A 201 -16.54 14.37 15.49
C ARG A 201 -17.31 13.13 15.00
N MET A 202 -16.74 11.96 15.25
CA MET A 202 -17.28 10.69 14.80
C MET A 202 -17.34 9.73 15.98
N ALA A 203 -18.50 9.74 16.67
CA ALA A 203 -18.72 8.90 17.84
C ALA A 203 -18.36 7.43 17.58
N PRO A 204 -17.96 6.66 18.61
CA PRO A 204 -17.66 5.23 18.49
C PRO A 204 -18.80 4.49 17.80
N GLY A 205 -18.50 3.69 16.78
CA GLY A 205 -19.49 2.87 16.07
C GLY A 205 -19.52 1.45 16.61
N LYS A 206 -20.69 0.80 16.56
CA LYS A 206 -20.77 -0.65 16.75
C LYS A 206 -20.08 -1.29 15.53
N MET A 207 -18.98 -2.00 15.76
CA MET A 207 -18.40 -2.81 14.68
C MET A 207 -19.38 -3.95 14.35
N ALA A 208 -19.79 -4.02 13.08
CA ALA A 208 -20.39 -5.24 12.56
C ALA A 208 -19.41 -6.41 12.80
N ARG A 209 -19.95 -7.60 13.12
CA ARG A 209 -19.14 -8.80 13.30
C ARG A 209 -18.52 -9.13 11.93
N ALA A 210 -17.30 -8.67 11.69
CA ALA A 210 -16.57 -9.03 10.49
C ALA A 210 -16.35 -10.55 10.46
N ALA A 211 -16.54 -11.19 9.32
CA ALA A 211 -16.12 -12.57 9.15
C ALA A 211 -14.62 -12.67 9.46
N SER A 212 -14.21 -13.79 10.03
CA SER A 212 -12.80 -14.01 10.32
C SER A 212 -12.01 -14.08 9.00
N VAL A 213 -10.86 -13.41 8.92
CA VAL A 213 -9.93 -13.56 7.78
C VAL A 213 -9.63 -15.04 7.52
N LEU A 214 -9.58 -15.85 8.58
CA LEU A 214 -9.37 -17.29 8.49
C LEU A 214 -10.51 -18.02 7.76
N GLU A 215 -11.76 -17.58 7.94
CA GLU A 215 -12.91 -18.13 7.22
C GLU A 215 -12.83 -17.83 5.73
N LEU A 216 -12.38 -16.60 5.36
CA LEU A 216 -12.16 -16.23 3.97
C LEU A 216 -11.05 -17.05 3.33
N LEU A 217 -9.92 -17.25 4.02
CA LEU A 217 -8.81 -18.05 3.53
C LEU A 217 -9.17 -19.52 3.31
N ARG A 218 -10.18 -20.05 4.02
CA ARG A 218 -10.70 -21.43 3.82
C ARG A 218 -11.56 -21.58 2.55
N ARG A 219 -12.02 -20.48 1.95
CA ARG A 219 -12.79 -20.55 0.70
C ARG A 219 -11.89 -21.06 -0.45
N PRO A 220 -12.44 -21.89 -1.34
CA PRO A 220 -11.65 -22.47 -2.45
C PRO A 220 -11.02 -21.40 -3.33
N GLY A 221 -9.69 -21.48 -3.51
CA GLY A 221 -8.93 -20.60 -4.37
C GLY A 221 -8.48 -19.27 -3.72
N ILE A 222 -9.06 -18.85 -2.59
CA ILE A 222 -8.69 -17.58 -1.93
C ILE A 222 -7.28 -17.66 -1.35
N ALA A 223 -6.97 -18.71 -0.59
CA ALA A 223 -5.63 -18.88 -0.01
C ALA A 223 -4.53 -18.87 -1.09
N ILE A 224 -4.72 -19.59 -2.19
CA ILE A 224 -3.75 -19.62 -3.30
C ILE A 224 -3.61 -18.25 -3.98
N GLY A 225 -4.72 -17.53 -4.18
CA GLY A 225 -4.67 -16.17 -4.68
C GLY A 225 -3.92 -15.23 -3.74
N MET A 226 -4.16 -15.32 -2.44
CA MET A 226 -3.45 -14.51 -1.44
C MET A 226 -1.95 -14.84 -1.41
N VAL A 227 -1.55 -16.10 -1.57
CA VAL A 227 -0.12 -16.46 -1.75
C VAL A 227 0.47 -15.78 -2.98
N GLY A 228 -0.24 -15.76 -4.11
CA GLY A 228 0.19 -15.04 -5.31
C GLY A 228 0.33 -13.53 -5.07
N CYS A 229 -0.61 -12.92 -4.32
CA CYS A 229 -0.55 -11.52 -3.90
C CYS A 229 0.69 -11.25 -3.04
N VAL A 230 0.92 -12.09 -2.03
CA VAL A 230 2.09 -11.98 -1.13
C VAL A 230 3.38 -12.11 -1.91
N LEU A 231 3.52 -13.10 -2.79
CA LEU A 231 4.73 -13.28 -3.60
C LEU A 231 5.01 -12.07 -4.49
N ALA A 232 4.00 -11.57 -5.22
CA ALA A 232 4.16 -10.42 -6.10
C ALA A 232 4.60 -9.16 -5.35
N HIS A 233 4.04 -8.89 -4.17
CA HIS A 233 4.45 -7.76 -3.36
C HIS A 233 5.81 -8.00 -2.65
N THR A 234 6.10 -9.24 -2.20
CA THR A 234 7.41 -9.57 -1.57
C THR A 234 8.56 -9.33 -2.54
N GLY A 235 8.46 -9.81 -3.78
CA GLY A 235 9.48 -9.55 -4.81
C GLY A 235 9.65 -8.05 -5.09
N GLN A 236 8.56 -7.32 -5.17
CA GLN A 236 8.58 -5.86 -5.33
C GLN A 236 9.32 -5.16 -4.20
N TYR A 237 8.96 -5.45 -2.95
CA TYR A 237 9.55 -4.73 -1.81
C TYR A 237 10.97 -5.19 -1.49
N ALA A 238 11.38 -6.38 -1.91
CA ALA A 238 12.79 -6.78 -1.93
C ALA A 238 13.61 -5.88 -2.86
N LEU A 239 13.14 -5.61 -4.08
CA LEU A 239 13.78 -4.67 -5.00
C LEU A 239 13.70 -3.22 -4.51
N PHE A 240 12.50 -2.77 -4.15
CA PHE A 240 12.24 -1.37 -3.85
C PHE A 240 12.98 -0.87 -2.61
N THR A 241 13.13 -1.70 -1.58
CA THR A 241 13.86 -1.33 -0.35
C THR A 241 15.33 -1.03 -0.65
N TYR A 242 15.90 -1.73 -1.63
CA TYR A 242 17.32 -1.59 -2.01
C TYR A 242 17.49 -0.90 -3.37
N ILE A 243 16.49 -0.11 -3.80
CA ILE A 243 16.51 0.58 -5.11
C ILE A 243 17.70 1.54 -5.24
N ARG A 244 18.01 2.29 -4.18
CA ARG A 244 19.10 3.26 -4.20
C ARG A 244 20.47 2.60 -4.37
N PRO A 245 20.92 1.69 -3.49
CA PRO A 245 22.19 0.99 -3.69
C PRO A 245 22.23 0.20 -5.01
N ALA A 246 21.07 -0.27 -5.47
CA ALA A 246 20.94 -0.94 -6.75
C ALA A 246 21.30 -0.01 -7.92
N LEU A 247 20.75 1.19 -7.96
CA LEU A 247 21.02 2.16 -9.02
C LEU A 247 22.45 2.67 -8.96
N GLU A 248 22.98 2.98 -7.77
CA GLU A 248 24.34 3.46 -7.53
C GLU A 248 25.40 2.41 -7.91
N SER A 249 25.09 1.11 -7.88
CA SER A 249 26.04 0.04 -8.22
C SER A 249 26.17 -0.25 -9.71
N VAL A 250 25.16 0.05 -10.51
CA VAL A 250 25.12 -0.29 -11.95
C VAL A 250 25.81 0.78 -12.80
N VAL A 251 25.60 2.06 -12.47
CA VAL A 251 26.19 3.20 -13.21
C VAL A 251 26.58 4.28 -12.21
N PRO A 252 27.78 4.92 -12.39
CA PRO A 252 28.12 6.13 -11.64
C PRO A 252 27.03 7.19 -11.88
N ILE A 253 26.31 7.55 -10.83
CA ILE A 253 25.15 8.44 -10.91
C ILE A 253 25.28 9.53 -9.85
N ASP A 254 25.03 10.76 -10.21
CA ASP A 254 24.98 11.88 -9.28
C ASP A 254 23.60 11.98 -8.60
N THR A 255 23.48 12.88 -7.65
CA THR A 255 22.23 13.08 -6.90
C THR A 255 21.06 13.44 -7.80
N ASP A 256 21.28 14.28 -8.81
CA ASP A 256 20.24 14.73 -9.74
C ASP A 256 19.78 13.60 -10.65
N GLY A 257 20.72 12.84 -11.21
CA GLY A 257 20.45 11.66 -12.02
C GLY A 257 19.70 10.58 -11.27
N LEU A 258 20.08 10.32 -10.01
CA LEU A 258 19.37 9.37 -9.15
C LEU A 258 17.94 9.84 -8.89
N ALA A 259 17.75 11.11 -8.52
CA ALA A 259 16.42 11.67 -8.28
C ALA A 259 15.56 11.61 -9.55
N LEU A 260 16.14 11.88 -10.72
CA LEU A 260 15.44 11.79 -12.01
C LEU A 260 15.03 10.35 -12.36
N MET A 261 15.88 9.35 -12.10
CA MET A 261 15.53 7.94 -12.29
C MET A 261 14.40 7.49 -11.37
N LEU A 262 14.42 7.91 -10.11
CA LEU A 262 13.37 7.62 -9.14
C LEU A 262 12.06 8.34 -9.48
N LEU A 263 12.13 9.56 -10.03
CA LEU A 263 10.97 10.26 -10.57
C LEU A 263 10.40 9.52 -11.79
N GLY A 264 11.26 9.04 -12.67
CA GLY A 264 10.89 8.19 -13.80
C GLY A 264 10.16 6.92 -13.38
N PHE A 265 10.67 6.25 -12.32
CA PHE A 265 9.99 5.11 -11.71
C PHE A 265 8.58 5.48 -11.23
N GLY A 266 8.46 6.56 -10.44
CA GLY A 266 7.17 7.00 -9.90
C GLY A 266 6.17 7.41 -10.99
N ALA A 267 6.62 8.18 -11.99
CA ALA A 267 5.80 8.58 -13.13
C ALA A 267 5.33 7.37 -13.95
N ALA A 268 6.24 6.43 -14.23
CA ALA A 268 5.91 5.19 -14.92
C ALA A 268 4.94 4.31 -14.10
N ASN A 269 5.08 4.27 -12.78
CA ASN A 269 4.15 3.58 -11.87
C ASN A 269 2.74 4.18 -11.94
N PHE A 270 2.62 5.50 -11.96
CA PHE A 270 1.33 6.16 -12.16
C PHE A 270 0.70 5.80 -13.52
N VAL A 271 1.48 5.87 -14.61
CA VAL A 271 1.02 5.45 -15.94
C VAL A 271 0.61 3.97 -15.93
N GLY A 272 1.38 3.11 -15.26
CA GLY A 272 1.09 1.69 -15.10
C GLY A 272 -0.24 1.41 -14.40
N THR A 273 -0.59 2.21 -13.41
CA THR A 273 -1.91 2.16 -12.75
C THR A 273 -3.05 2.44 -13.73
N LEU A 274 -2.89 3.42 -14.63
CA LEU A 274 -3.88 3.74 -15.66
C LEU A 274 -3.97 2.63 -16.73
N VAL A 275 -2.81 2.15 -17.20
CA VAL A 275 -2.73 1.05 -18.19
C VAL A 275 -3.36 -0.22 -17.62
N ALA A 276 -3.14 -0.51 -16.33
CA ALA A 276 -3.75 -1.66 -15.68
C ALA A 276 -5.28 -1.55 -15.67
N GLY A 277 -5.85 -0.38 -15.44
CA GLY A 277 -7.31 -0.18 -15.53
C GLY A 277 -7.86 -0.64 -16.87
N TRP A 278 -7.25 -0.17 -17.97
CA TRP A 278 -7.63 -0.57 -19.33
C TRP A 278 -7.40 -2.08 -19.63
N LEU A 279 -6.32 -2.66 -19.09
CA LEU A 279 -6.02 -4.08 -19.28
C LEU A 279 -6.98 -4.97 -18.48
N LEU A 280 -7.43 -4.53 -17.32
CA LEU A 280 -8.41 -5.23 -16.46
C LEU A 280 -9.80 -5.32 -17.09
N GLU A 281 -10.19 -4.34 -17.90
CA GLU A 281 -11.44 -4.41 -18.69
C GLU A 281 -11.40 -5.57 -19.70
N ARG A 282 -10.21 -5.93 -20.19
CA ARG A 282 -10.00 -7.01 -21.15
C ARG A 282 -9.78 -8.36 -20.47
N SER A 283 -8.87 -8.41 -19.51
CA SER A 283 -8.55 -9.67 -18.81
C SER A 283 -7.84 -9.43 -17.48
N LEU A 284 -8.55 -9.66 -16.39
CA LEU A 284 -7.98 -9.67 -15.05
C LEU A 284 -6.84 -10.70 -14.94
N ARG A 285 -7.02 -11.89 -15.52
CA ARG A 285 -6.01 -12.97 -15.48
C ARG A 285 -4.72 -12.54 -16.18
N LEU A 286 -4.82 -11.94 -17.36
CA LEU A 286 -3.67 -11.44 -18.10
C LEU A 286 -2.92 -10.37 -17.30
N THR A 287 -3.64 -9.43 -16.70
CA THR A 287 -3.03 -8.36 -15.89
C THR A 287 -2.28 -8.93 -14.69
N LEU A 288 -2.89 -9.86 -13.94
CA LEU A 288 -2.26 -10.51 -12.79
C LEU A 288 -0.98 -11.28 -13.13
N ILE A 289 -0.89 -11.87 -14.33
CA ILE A 289 0.30 -12.61 -14.80
C ILE A 289 1.35 -11.65 -15.38
N LEU A 290 0.91 -10.76 -16.26
CA LEU A 290 1.82 -9.92 -17.06
C LEU A 290 2.59 -8.92 -16.17
N MET A 291 1.92 -8.30 -15.19
CA MET A 291 2.56 -7.27 -14.37
C MET A 291 3.76 -7.82 -13.56
N PRO A 292 3.65 -8.89 -12.75
CA PRO A 292 4.81 -9.43 -12.06
C PRO A 292 5.85 -10.04 -13.03
N ALA A 293 5.45 -10.59 -14.18
CA ALA A 293 6.37 -11.07 -15.19
C ALA A 293 7.24 -9.93 -15.77
N LEU A 294 6.66 -8.76 -16.06
CA LEU A 294 7.40 -7.60 -16.54
C LEU A 294 8.36 -7.05 -15.46
N VAL A 295 7.98 -7.06 -14.18
CA VAL A 295 8.91 -6.71 -13.09
C VAL A 295 10.09 -7.68 -13.06
N ALA A 296 9.85 -8.99 -13.21
CA ALA A 296 10.92 -10.00 -13.30
C ALA A 296 11.85 -9.72 -14.49
N VAL A 297 11.29 -9.44 -15.67
CA VAL A 297 12.07 -9.08 -16.87
C VAL A 297 12.94 -7.84 -16.61
N ALA A 298 12.38 -6.80 -16.02
CA ALA A 298 13.15 -5.59 -15.68
C ALA A 298 14.29 -5.91 -14.70
N ALA A 299 14.01 -6.68 -13.64
CA ALA A 299 15.01 -7.09 -12.66
C ALA A 299 16.16 -7.87 -13.29
N PHE A 300 15.86 -8.86 -14.13
CA PHE A 300 16.90 -9.65 -14.82
C PHE A 300 17.66 -8.84 -15.87
N ALA A 301 16.97 -7.91 -16.59
CA ALA A 301 17.63 -7.04 -17.55
C ALA A 301 18.69 -6.15 -16.87
N MET A 302 18.40 -5.66 -15.66
CA MET A 302 19.32 -4.79 -14.90
C MET A 302 20.64 -5.48 -14.51
N ILE A 303 20.66 -6.80 -14.38
CA ILE A 303 21.86 -7.56 -13.98
C ILE A 303 22.52 -8.32 -15.15
N SER A 304 21.78 -8.58 -16.24
CA SER A 304 22.28 -9.40 -17.35
C SER A 304 22.77 -8.57 -18.54
N LEU A 305 22.34 -7.33 -18.65
CA LEU A 305 22.69 -6.46 -19.76
C LEU A 305 23.70 -5.39 -19.30
N PRO A 306 24.70 -5.07 -20.15
CA PRO A 306 25.63 -3.96 -19.86
C PRO A 306 24.94 -2.62 -20.08
N LEU A 307 24.03 -2.27 -19.17
CA LEU A 307 23.20 -1.07 -19.31
C LEU A 307 24.01 0.18 -19.04
N GLN A 308 23.96 1.12 -19.96
CA GLN A 308 24.31 2.51 -19.74
C GLN A 308 23.14 3.25 -19.08
N ALA A 309 23.34 4.48 -18.61
CA ALA A 309 22.33 5.26 -17.91
C ALA A 309 20.94 5.31 -18.61
N PRO A 310 20.81 5.48 -19.94
CA PRO A 310 19.51 5.44 -20.61
C PRO A 310 18.82 4.07 -20.57
N GLY A 311 19.61 2.99 -20.71
CA GLY A 311 19.08 1.63 -20.64
C GLY A 311 18.61 1.28 -19.23
N LEU A 312 19.37 1.68 -18.21
CA LEU A 312 18.99 1.54 -16.81
C LEU A 312 17.70 2.32 -16.51
N ALA A 313 17.60 3.57 -16.96
CA ALA A 313 16.39 4.38 -16.80
C ALA A 313 15.16 3.73 -17.44
N LEU A 314 15.32 3.12 -18.62
CA LEU A 314 14.24 2.37 -19.28
C LEU A 314 13.82 1.13 -18.49
N ALA A 315 14.76 0.37 -17.95
CA ALA A 315 14.47 -0.81 -17.12
C ALA A 315 13.76 -0.41 -15.81
N VAL A 316 14.18 0.69 -15.17
CA VAL A 316 13.53 1.26 -14.00
C VAL A 316 12.12 1.76 -14.32
N ALA A 317 11.93 2.41 -15.45
CA ALA A 317 10.60 2.86 -15.91
C ALA A 317 9.69 1.65 -16.22
N LEU A 318 10.20 0.60 -16.88
CA LEU A 318 9.45 -0.63 -17.11
C LEU A 318 9.03 -1.30 -15.80
N TRP A 319 9.93 -1.35 -14.83
CA TRP A 319 9.62 -1.85 -13.48
C TRP A 319 8.53 -1.01 -12.82
N GLY A 320 8.66 0.33 -12.81
CA GLY A 320 7.65 1.23 -12.26
C GLY A 320 6.27 1.02 -12.91
N LEU A 321 6.22 1.02 -14.25
CA LEU A 321 4.99 0.81 -15.02
C LEU A 321 4.33 -0.53 -14.68
N ALA A 322 5.09 -1.60 -14.64
CA ALA A 322 4.58 -2.93 -14.35
C ALA A 322 4.04 -3.01 -12.90
N PHE A 323 4.78 -2.47 -11.93
CA PHE A 323 4.34 -2.52 -10.52
C PHE A 323 3.09 -1.67 -10.28
N GLY A 324 2.92 -0.53 -10.96
CA GLY A 324 1.72 0.30 -10.83
C GLY A 324 0.41 -0.47 -11.07
N GLY A 325 0.45 -1.51 -11.90
CA GLY A 325 -0.70 -2.39 -12.16
C GLY A 325 -0.97 -3.44 -11.09
N VAL A 326 0.03 -3.83 -10.30
CA VAL A 326 -0.08 -4.96 -9.35
C VAL A 326 -1.14 -4.72 -8.27
N PRO A 327 -1.13 -3.62 -7.50
CA PRO A 327 -2.13 -3.37 -6.48
C PRO A 327 -3.55 -3.27 -7.04
N VAL A 328 -3.70 -2.65 -8.21
CA VAL A 328 -5.00 -2.48 -8.88
C VAL A 328 -5.57 -3.85 -9.28
N ALA A 329 -4.73 -4.72 -9.84
CA ALA A 329 -5.13 -6.06 -10.26
C ALA A 329 -5.56 -6.92 -9.05
N TRP A 330 -4.83 -6.89 -7.95
CA TRP A 330 -5.17 -7.64 -6.74
C TRP A 330 -6.42 -7.11 -6.04
N SER A 331 -6.61 -5.79 -5.99
CA SER A 331 -7.85 -5.19 -5.46
C SER A 331 -9.07 -5.62 -6.28
N ASN A 332 -8.94 -5.64 -7.61
CA ASN A 332 -10.01 -6.14 -8.50
C ASN A 332 -10.25 -7.64 -8.33
N TRP A 333 -9.18 -8.44 -8.18
CA TRP A 333 -9.32 -9.88 -7.97
C TRP A 333 -10.10 -10.19 -6.69
N VAL A 334 -9.73 -9.57 -5.58
CA VAL A 334 -10.40 -9.77 -4.29
C VAL A 334 -11.86 -9.33 -4.34
N ALA A 335 -12.15 -8.18 -4.95
CA ALA A 335 -13.52 -7.68 -5.08
C ALA A 335 -14.44 -8.64 -5.88
N ARG A 336 -13.87 -9.32 -6.88
CA ARG A 336 -14.61 -10.34 -7.66
C ARG A 336 -14.68 -11.70 -6.99
N ALA A 337 -13.64 -12.07 -6.23
CA ALA A 337 -13.54 -13.39 -5.59
C ALA A 337 -14.42 -13.49 -4.33
N VAL A 338 -14.63 -12.37 -3.61
CA VAL A 338 -15.35 -12.33 -2.33
C VAL A 338 -16.26 -11.09 -2.27
N PRO A 339 -17.25 -10.96 -3.18
CA PRO A 339 -18.10 -9.77 -3.25
C PRO A 339 -19.03 -9.60 -2.03
N ASP A 340 -19.36 -10.70 -1.36
CA ASP A 340 -20.20 -10.76 -0.16
C ASP A 340 -19.50 -10.29 1.13
N GLN A 341 -18.16 -10.16 1.10
CA GLN A 341 -17.32 -9.84 2.25
C GLN A 341 -16.24 -8.80 1.88
N ALA A 342 -16.60 -7.83 1.05
CA ALA A 342 -15.65 -6.87 0.44
C ALA A 342 -14.80 -6.12 1.48
N GLU A 343 -15.37 -5.76 2.64
CA GLU A 343 -14.64 -5.06 3.71
C GLU A 343 -13.57 -5.95 4.35
N THR A 344 -13.93 -7.18 4.74
CA THR A 344 -12.98 -8.14 5.32
C THR A 344 -11.90 -8.53 4.31
N ALA A 345 -12.31 -8.71 3.05
CA ALA A 345 -11.42 -9.04 1.95
C ALA A 345 -10.41 -7.89 1.66
N GLY A 346 -10.86 -6.64 1.72
CA GLY A 346 -9.99 -5.47 1.66
C GLY A 346 -8.95 -5.45 2.79
N GLY A 347 -9.38 -5.70 4.02
CA GLY A 347 -8.48 -5.83 5.18
C GLY A 347 -7.45 -6.96 5.03
N MET A 348 -7.87 -8.08 4.44
CA MET A 348 -6.99 -9.21 4.14
C MET A 348 -5.90 -8.83 3.12
N VAL A 349 -6.23 -8.06 2.09
CA VAL A 349 -5.24 -7.55 1.12
C VAL A 349 -4.26 -6.60 1.80
N VAL A 350 -4.73 -5.69 2.64
CA VAL A 350 -3.84 -4.77 3.39
C VAL A 350 -2.87 -5.58 4.27
N ALA A 351 -3.35 -6.57 5.01
CA ALA A 351 -2.51 -7.44 5.82
C ALA A 351 -1.48 -8.22 4.97
N ALA A 352 -1.88 -8.73 3.81
CA ALA A 352 -1.00 -9.40 2.87
C ALA A 352 0.08 -8.46 2.33
N VAL A 353 -0.27 -7.24 1.95
CA VAL A 353 0.69 -6.23 1.46
C VAL A 353 1.68 -5.86 2.57
N GLN A 354 1.25 -5.60 3.80
CA GLN A 354 2.14 -5.25 4.90
C GLN A 354 3.06 -6.43 5.29
N SER A 355 2.54 -7.67 5.29
CA SER A 355 3.37 -8.87 5.46
C SER A 355 4.42 -8.99 4.36
N SER A 356 4.06 -8.65 3.12
CA SER A 356 4.95 -8.70 1.97
C SER A 356 6.02 -7.62 2.00
N ILE A 357 5.69 -6.42 2.48
CA ILE A 357 6.67 -5.34 2.69
C ILE A 357 7.71 -5.80 3.71
N ALA A 358 7.25 -6.33 4.85
CA ALA A 358 8.14 -6.84 5.89
C ALA A 358 9.02 -7.98 5.38
N ALA A 359 8.41 -8.99 4.74
CA ALA A 359 9.13 -10.13 4.19
C ALA A 359 10.11 -9.73 3.08
N GLY A 360 9.68 -8.86 2.16
CA GLY A 360 10.52 -8.38 1.06
C GLY A 360 11.74 -7.59 1.54
N ALA A 361 11.54 -6.64 2.46
CA ALA A 361 12.63 -5.88 3.04
C ALA A 361 13.61 -6.76 3.86
N ALA A 362 13.09 -7.71 4.65
CA ALA A 362 13.90 -8.62 5.45
C ALA A 362 14.68 -9.61 4.57
N LEU A 363 14.02 -10.28 3.62
CA LEU A 363 14.65 -11.21 2.68
C LEU A 363 15.65 -10.49 1.78
N GLY A 364 15.26 -9.30 1.27
CA GLY A 364 16.15 -8.45 0.49
C GLY A 364 17.41 -8.10 1.28
N GLY A 365 17.30 -7.76 2.56
CA GLY A 365 18.43 -7.48 3.44
C GLY A 365 19.34 -8.67 3.69
N LEU A 366 18.76 -9.84 3.94
CA LEU A 366 19.52 -11.07 4.09
C LEU A 366 20.33 -11.36 2.83
N VAL A 367 19.67 -11.34 1.67
CA VAL A 367 20.32 -11.62 0.37
C VAL A 367 21.35 -10.55 0.02
N PHE A 368 21.07 -9.28 0.33
CA PHE A 368 22.00 -8.17 0.12
C PHE A 368 23.29 -8.38 0.93
N GLY A 369 23.20 -8.88 2.16
CA GLY A 369 24.35 -9.16 3.02
C GLY A 369 25.32 -10.23 2.46
N PHE A 370 24.82 -11.21 1.70
CA PHE A 370 25.62 -12.30 1.12
C PHE A 370 25.97 -12.10 -0.35
N GLY A 371 25.04 -11.58 -1.15
CA GLY A 371 25.14 -11.51 -2.61
C GLY A 371 25.07 -10.08 -3.16
N GLY A 372 25.09 -9.06 -2.30
CA GLY A 372 24.99 -7.67 -2.71
C GLY A 372 23.71 -7.38 -3.51
N VAL A 373 23.79 -6.33 -4.32
CA VAL A 373 22.69 -5.91 -5.21
C VAL A 373 22.29 -7.00 -6.19
N MET A 374 23.25 -7.71 -6.78
CA MET A 374 22.96 -8.77 -7.76
C MET A 374 22.12 -9.89 -7.14
N GLY A 375 22.41 -10.30 -5.91
CA GLY A 375 21.62 -11.29 -5.18
C GLY A 375 20.16 -10.85 -5.00
N VAL A 376 19.95 -9.57 -4.64
CA VAL A 376 18.59 -9.02 -4.47
C VAL A 376 17.81 -9.06 -5.78
N PHE A 377 18.42 -8.67 -6.91
CA PHE A 377 17.76 -8.72 -8.21
C PHE A 377 17.37 -10.14 -8.63
N ILE A 378 18.30 -11.10 -8.44
CA ILE A 378 18.04 -12.51 -8.78
C ILE A 378 16.86 -13.04 -7.97
N ILE A 379 16.89 -12.87 -6.64
CA ILE A 379 15.85 -13.40 -5.76
C ILE A 379 14.50 -12.71 -6.01
N ALA A 380 14.49 -11.41 -6.12
CA ALA A 380 13.27 -10.68 -6.37
C ALA A 380 12.66 -11.00 -7.75
N GLY A 381 13.48 -11.05 -8.79
CA GLY A 381 13.06 -11.50 -10.13
C GLY A 381 12.51 -12.92 -10.12
N ALA A 382 13.17 -13.84 -9.40
CA ALA A 382 12.70 -15.22 -9.25
C ALA A 382 11.36 -15.32 -8.50
N VAL A 383 11.19 -14.55 -7.41
CA VAL A 383 9.93 -14.49 -6.66
C VAL A 383 8.81 -13.91 -7.51
N MET A 384 9.07 -12.87 -8.30
CA MET A 384 8.11 -12.30 -9.24
C MET A 384 7.71 -13.28 -10.34
N LEU A 385 8.68 -14.02 -10.88
CA LEU A 385 8.41 -15.06 -11.87
C LEU A 385 7.60 -16.22 -11.27
N LEU A 386 7.92 -16.62 -10.03
CA LEU A 386 7.17 -17.63 -9.30
C LEU A 386 5.72 -17.15 -9.04
N ALA A 387 5.53 -15.88 -8.70
CA ALA A 387 4.19 -15.29 -8.57
C ALA A 387 3.42 -15.40 -9.89
N ALA A 388 4.02 -14.95 -11.00
CA ALA A 388 3.39 -15.04 -12.33
C ALA A 388 3.03 -16.49 -12.72
N LEU A 389 3.90 -17.45 -12.48
CA LEU A 389 3.67 -18.87 -12.73
C LEU A 389 2.57 -19.45 -11.84
N LEU A 390 2.59 -19.16 -10.53
CA LEU A 390 1.56 -19.61 -9.61
C LEU A 390 0.18 -19.08 -10.03
N ILE A 391 0.10 -17.81 -10.41
CA ILE A 391 -1.14 -17.18 -10.88
C ILE A 391 -1.60 -17.86 -12.18
N ALA A 392 -0.70 -18.07 -13.12
CA ALA A 392 -1.03 -18.70 -14.39
C ALA A 392 -1.56 -20.14 -14.23
N LEU A 393 -1.02 -20.89 -13.28
CA LEU A 393 -1.34 -22.31 -13.12
C LEU A 393 -2.49 -22.57 -12.15
N ARG A 394 -2.66 -21.75 -11.11
CA ARG A 394 -3.51 -22.09 -9.97
C ARG A 394 -4.56 -21.04 -9.60
N VAL A 395 -4.38 -19.75 -9.91
CA VAL A 395 -5.34 -18.73 -9.55
C VAL A 395 -6.51 -18.75 -10.52
N ARG A 396 -7.69 -19.04 -9.98
CA ARG A 396 -8.93 -18.99 -10.75
C ARG A 396 -9.47 -17.56 -10.73
N VAL A 397 -9.75 -17.04 -11.89
CA VAL A 397 -10.46 -15.75 -12.06
C VAL A 397 -11.90 -16.11 -12.42
N ALA A 398 -12.85 -15.77 -11.53
CA ALA A 398 -14.26 -15.94 -11.85
C ALA A 398 -14.57 -15.07 -13.09
N LEU A 399 -15.05 -15.70 -14.14
CA LEU A 399 -15.57 -14.98 -15.30
C LEU A 399 -16.81 -14.22 -14.85
N PRO A 400 -17.03 -12.96 -15.30
CA PRO A 400 -18.30 -12.29 -15.04
C PRO A 400 -19.42 -13.16 -15.64
N LYS A 401 -20.40 -13.52 -14.81
CA LYS A 401 -21.65 -14.12 -15.33
C LYS A 401 -22.22 -13.13 -16.34
N HIS A 402 -22.32 -13.53 -17.59
CA HIS A 402 -22.99 -12.72 -18.58
C HIS A 402 -24.45 -12.54 -18.15
N ALA A 403 -24.94 -11.31 -18.15
CA ALA A 403 -26.34 -10.95 -17.87
C ALA A 403 -27.37 -11.65 -18.79
N GLY A 404 -26.91 -12.49 -19.70
CA GLY A 404 -27.73 -13.35 -20.55
C GLY A 404 -28.17 -14.67 -19.92
N ASP A 405 -27.46 -15.15 -18.87
CA ASP A 405 -27.80 -16.44 -18.25
C ASP A 405 -29.01 -16.35 -17.30
N GLU A 406 -29.25 -15.19 -16.70
CA GLU A 406 -30.44 -15.00 -15.84
C GLU A 406 -31.75 -15.04 -16.63
N ARG A 407 -31.72 -14.63 -17.90
CA ARG A 407 -32.92 -14.74 -18.78
C ARG A 407 -33.22 -16.16 -19.21
N SER A 408 -32.22 -17.02 -19.31
CA SER A 408 -32.38 -18.43 -19.68
C SER A 408 -32.88 -19.28 -18.50
N GLU A 409 -32.50 -18.92 -17.25
CA GLU A 409 -32.94 -19.62 -16.04
C GLU A 409 -34.36 -19.26 -15.67
N HIS A 410 -34.77 -17.99 -15.81
CA HIS A 410 -36.19 -17.56 -15.63
C HIS A 410 -37.11 -18.11 -16.73
N SER A 411 -36.60 -18.32 -17.94
CA SER A 411 -37.37 -18.93 -19.02
C SER A 411 -37.58 -20.45 -18.86
N ARG A 412 -36.67 -21.13 -18.12
CA ARG A 412 -36.78 -22.57 -17.81
C ARG A 412 -37.64 -22.88 -16.59
N LEU A 413 -37.89 -21.91 -15.71
CA LEU A 413 -38.77 -22.03 -14.55
C LEU A 413 -40.23 -21.60 -14.85
N ALA A 414 -40.45 -21.07 -16.06
CA ALA A 414 -41.77 -20.61 -16.52
C ALA A 414 -42.45 -21.57 -17.53
N LEU A 415 -41.84 -22.73 -17.81
CA LEU A 415 -42.39 -23.85 -18.57
C LEU A 415 -42.58 -25.08 -17.65
#